data_9a63cf97b36ac75e9d78712a2764abc6
#
_entry.id   9a63cf97b36ac75e9d78712a2764abc6
#
_cell.length_a   1.000
_cell.length_b   1.000
_cell.length_c   1.000
_cell.angle_alpha   90.00
_cell.angle_beta   90.00
_cell.angle_gamma   90.00
#
_symmetry.space_group_name_H-M   'P 1'
#
loop_
_entity.id
_entity.type
_entity.pdbx_description
1 polymer ?
#
loop_
_entity_poly.entity_id
_entity_poly.type
_entity_poly.pdbx_seq_one_letter_code
_entity_poly.pdbx_strand_id
1 'polypeptide(L)'
;MKRLVLGTILVILLAGCATTASNPTEAKDRAECREYARPLEHSGRMRDACLINRGHMVTYSTNGGGVEVRSKAEPRPLAEVIARDLKACNDESGMGYAGRLQFRKCMDPRGYAVSSRD
;
A
#
# COMPACT_ATOMS: atom_id res chain seq x y z
N MET A 1 -26.92 43.19 -34.03
CA MET A 1 -26.63 42.76 -33.86
C MET A 1 -26.25 41.80 -33.19
N LYS A 2 -26.15 41.45 -32.89
CA LYS A 2 -25.87 40.68 -32.31
C LYS A 2 -25.30 39.66 -32.22
N ARG A 3 -24.87 39.30 -31.85
CA ARG A 3 -24.40 38.42 -31.80
C ARG A 3 -24.01 37.52 -31.12
N LEU A 4 -23.79 37.10 -30.86
CA LEU A 4 -23.50 36.35 -30.27
C LEU A 4 -22.92 35.39 -29.95
N VAL A 5 -22.68 35.11 -29.62
CA VAL A 5 -22.26 34.29 -29.26
C VAL A 5 -21.84 33.35 -28.86
N LEU A 6 -21.62 33.04 -28.72
CA LEU A 6 -21.38 32.19 -28.39
C LEU A 6 -20.59 31.35 -27.90
N GLY A 7 -20.26 31.15 -27.71
CA GLY A 7 -19.62 30.50 -27.24
C GLY A 7 -19.37 29.56 -26.66
N THR A 8 -19.19 29.25 -26.43
CA THR A 8 -19.07 28.57 -25.81
C THR A 8 -18.70 27.50 -25.37
N ILE A 9 -18.55 27.12 -25.23
CA ILE A 9 -18.39 26.24 -24.74
C ILE A 9 -17.75 25.21 -24.53
N LEU A 10 -17.47 24.90 -24.43
CA LEU A 10 -17.03 23.95 -24.29
C LEU A 10 -16.35 23.20 -23.53
N VAL A 11 -16.08 23.03 -23.35
CA VAL A 11 -15.53 22.52 -22.62
C VAL A 11 -15.37 21.47 -22.09
N ILE A 12 -15.38 21.21 -21.69
CA ILE A 12 -15.44 20.40 -21.04
C ILE A 12 -14.96 19.29 -20.99
N LEU A 13 -14.91 18.83 -21.18
CA LEU A 13 -14.67 17.79 -21.22
C LEU A 13 -13.70 17.22 -20.61
N LEU A 14 -13.19 17.27 -20.48
CA LEU A 14 -12.23 16.84 -19.98
C LEU A 14 -12.32 16.04 -19.03
N ALA A 15 -12.83 16.14 -18.62
CA ALA A 15 -13.01 15.53 -17.60
C ALA A 15 -12.84 14.20 -17.58
N GLY A 16 -13.31 13.63 -18.14
CA GLY A 16 -13.37 12.36 -18.03
C GLY A 16 -12.23 11.66 -17.81
N CYS A 17 -11.36 12.00 -18.19
CA CYS A 17 -10.33 11.24 -18.14
C CYS A 17 -9.99 10.71 -16.95
N ALA A 18 -10.17 11.17 -16.21
CA ALA A 18 -9.68 10.75 -15.16
C ALA A 18 -9.86 9.56 -14.68
N THR A 19 -10.44 9.15 -14.76
CA THR A 19 -10.76 8.06 -14.35
C THR A 19 -9.91 7.14 -13.97
N THR A 20 -9.32 6.83 -14.16
CA THR A 20 -8.73 5.82 -13.95
C THR A 20 -8.23 5.55 -12.83
N ALA A 21 -8.05 5.27 -12.55
CA ALA A 21 -7.53 4.62 -11.81
C ALA A 21 -6.83 5.01 -10.71
N SER A 22 -5.85 5.38 -10.69
CA SER A 22 -5.13 5.59 -9.60
C SER A 22 -5.65 6.67 -8.80
N ASN A 23 -5.80 6.49 -7.60
CA ASN A 23 -6.10 7.46 -6.63
C ASN A 23 -4.93 8.42 -6.55
N PRO A 24 -5.09 9.71 -6.69
CA PRO A 24 -3.99 10.67 -6.60
C PRO A 24 -3.28 10.61 -5.24
N THR A 25 -4.03 10.35 -4.18
CA THR A 25 -3.44 10.21 -2.87
C THR A 25 -2.54 8.99 -2.79
N GLU A 26 -2.95 7.91 -3.42
CA GLU A 26 -2.13 6.72 -3.44
C GLU A 26 -0.83 6.94 -4.21
N ALA A 27 -0.91 7.60 -5.36
CA ALA A 27 0.29 7.90 -6.14
C ALA A 27 1.26 8.77 -5.35
N LYS A 28 0.73 9.77 -4.66
CA LYS A 28 1.54 10.65 -3.84
C LYS A 28 2.19 9.87 -2.70
N ASP A 29 1.43 9.02 -2.03
CA ASP A 29 1.95 8.23 -0.92
C ASP A 29 3.02 7.26 -1.39
N ARG A 30 2.86 6.66 -2.56
CA ARG A 30 3.88 5.77 -3.09
C ARG A 30 5.19 6.51 -3.35
N ALA A 31 5.10 7.71 -3.91
CA ALA A 31 6.28 8.52 -4.17
C ALA A 31 6.97 8.92 -2.88
N GLU A 32 6.20 9.37 -1.90
CA GLU A 32 6.75 9.79 -0.62
C GLU A 32 7.35 8.63 0.16
N CYS A 33 6.71 7.49 0.14
CA CYS A 33 7.24 6.31 0.83
C CYS A 33 8.50 5.79 0.16
N ARG A 34 8.59 5.92 -1.16
CA ARG A 34 9.81 5.54 -1.85
C ARG A 34 10.97 6.43 -1.43
N GLU A 35 10.73 7.74 -1.33
CA GLU A 35 11.76 8.67 -0.89
C GLU A 35 12.16 8.42 0.56
N TYR A 36 11.18 8.18 1.41
CA TYR A 36 11.43 7.90 2.81
C TYR A 36 12.32 6.67 2.98
N ALA A 37 12.06 5.64 2.21
CA ALA A 37 12.77 4.37 2.37
C ALA A 37 14.13 4.34 1.67
N ARG A 38 14.34 5.21 0.70
CA ARG A 38 15.53 5.14 -0.15
C ARG A 38 16.86 5.03 0.59
N PRO A 39 17.11 5.85 1.61
CA PRO A 39 18.40 5.78 2.31
C PRO A 39 18.48 4.70 3.39
N LEU A 40 17.40 3.95 3.59
CA LEU A 40 17.35 3.02 4.71
C LEU A 40 17.74 1.61 4.29
N GLU A 41 18.26 0.84 5.24
CA GLU A 41 18.49 -0.56 4.98
C GLU A 41 17.15 -1.26 4.81
N HIS A 42 17.11 -2.24 3.95
CA HIS A 42 15.87 -2.98 3.66
C HIS A 42 14.78 -2.03 3.13
N SER A 43 15.19 -1.19 2.18
CA SER A 43 14.31 -0.14 1.69
C SER A 43 12.97 -0.65 1.16
N GLY A 44 12.92 -1.87 0.59
CA GLY A 44 11.66 -2.44 0.13
C GLY A 44 10.68 -2.64 1.28
N ARG A 45 11.16 -3.21 2.39
CA ARG A 45 10.32 -3.42 3.57
C ARG A 45 9.90 -2.09 4.17
N MET A 46 10.81 -1.13 4.24
CA MET A 46 10.48 0.17 4.80
C MET A 46 9.48 0.93 3.94
N ARG A 47 9.58 0.80 2.62
CA ARG A 47 8.61 1.41 1.72
C ARG A 47 7.23 0.80 1.94
N ASP A 48 7.15 -0.53 2.05
CA ASP A 48 5.89 -1.22 2.29
C ASP A 48 5.32 -0.82 3.65
N ALA A 49 6.16 -0.74 4.67
CA ALA A 49 5.74 -0.33 6.01
C ALA A 49 5.19 1.10 6.00
N CYS A 50 5.83 1.98 5.26
CA CYS A 50 5.36 3.35 5.11
C CYS A 50 3.97 3.39 4.48
N LEU A 51 3.74 2.59 3.45
CA LEU A 51 2.44 2.54 2.80
C LEU A 51 1.36 1.96 3.71
N ILE A 52 1.69 0.92 4.47
CA ILE A 52 0.74 0.35 5.43
C ILE A 52 0.40 1.39 6.50
N ASN A 53 1.39 2.15 6.96
CA ASN A 53 1.15 3.21 7.93
C ASN A 53 0.18 4.27 7.38
N ARG A 54 0.19 4.48 6.08
CA ARG A 54 -0.69 5.45 5.44
C ARG A 54 -2.05 4.87 5.06
N GLY A 55 -2.29 3.62 5.43
CA GLY A 55 -3.60 3.01 5.24
C GLY A 55 -3.77 2.21 3.96
N HIS A 56 -2.69 1.95 3.25
CA HIS A 56 -2.77 1.19 2.01
C HIS A 56 -2.52 -0.28 2.25
N MET A 57 -3.08 -1.10 1.37
CA MET A 57 -2.78 -2.51 1.34
C MET A 57 -1.59 -2.69 0.41
N VAL A 58 -0.62 -3.49 0.81
CA VAL A 58 0.55 -3.74 -0.02
C VAL A 58 0.71 -5.22 -0.26
N THR A 59 1.34 -5.58 -1.36
CA THR A 59 1.75 -6.95 -1.62
C THR A 59 3.16 -7.11 -1.05
N TYR A 60 3.30 -7.99 -0.08
CA TYR A 60 4.57 -8.20 0.60
C TYR A 60 5.09 -9.60 0.28
N SER A 61 6.38 -9.72 -0.03
CA SER A 61 6.97 -11.00 -0.38
C SER A 61 7.49 -11.66 0.88
N THR A 62 6.88 -12.77 1.26
CA THR A 62 7.33 -13.55 2.41
C THR A 62 8.13 -14.75 1.91
N ASN A 63 8.74 -15.48 2.83
CA ASN A 63 9.40 -16.74 2.49
C ASN A 63 8.43 -17.73 1.85
N GLY A 64 7.16 -17.62 2.17
CA GLY A 64 6.14 -18.51 1.62
C GLY A 64 5.49 -17.99 0.36
N GLY A 65 5.86 -16.80 -0.10
CA GLY A 65 5.28 -16.20 -1.29
C GLY A 65 4.59 -14.87 -0.99
N GLY A 66 3.94 -14.32 -1.98
CA GLY A 66 3.30 -13.01 -1.85
C GLY A 66 2.03 -13.05 -1.02
N VAL A 67 1.86 -12.07 -0.17
CA VAL A 67 0.65 -11.89 0.61
C VAL A 67 0.25 -10.42 0.53
N GLU A 68 -1.01 -10.13 0.81
CA GLU A 68 -1.47 -8.75 0.88
C GLU A 68 -1.66 -8.38 2.34
N VAL A 69 -1.10 -7.24 2.75
CA VAL A 69 -1.06 -6.82 4.14
C VAL A 69 -1.61 -5.40 4.26
N ARG A 70 -2.46 -5.18 5.25
CA ARG A 70 -2.89 -3.84 5.63
C ARG A 70 -3.06 -3.79 7.15
N SER A 71 -3.07 -2.59 7.70
CA SER A 71 -3.30 -2.44 9.13
C SER A 71 -4.79 -2.42 9.43
N LYS A 72 -5.18 -3.09 10.51
CA LYS A 72 -6.53 -2.99 11.06
C LYS A 72 -6.54 -2.06 12.27
N ALA A 73 -5.38 -1.75 12.82
CA ALA A 73 -5.32 -0.98 14.05
C ALA A 73 -5.56 0.50 13.81
N GLU A 74 -6.20 1.16 14.77
CA GLU A 74 -6.37 2.60 14.78
C GLU A 74 -6.00 3.11 16.16
N PRO A 75 -5.04 4.01 16.27
CA PRO A 75 -4.24 4.55 15.17
C PRO A 75 -3.29 3.53 14.60
N ARG A 76 -2.91 3.71 13.36
CA ARG A 76 -2.00 2.78 12.71
C ARG A 76 -0.61 2.92 13.33
N PRO A 77 0.13 1.80 13.45
CA PRO A 77 1.47 1.87 14.02
C PRO A 77 2.43 2.67 13.14
N LEU A 78 3.52 3.10 13.72
CA LEU A 78 4.57 3.79 12.98
C LEU A 78 5.23 2.84 11.97
N ALA A 79 5.77 3.38 10.90
CA ALA A 79 6.40 2.57 9.86
C ALA A 79 7.50 1.66 10.42
N GLU A 80 8.30 2.15 11.35
CA GLU A 80 9.36 1.34 11.95
C GLU A 80 8.81 0.13 12.70
N VAL A 81 7.68 0.31 13.36
CA VAL A 81 7.02 -0.79 14.08
C VAL A 81 6.48 -1.81 13.09
N ILE A 82 5.86 -1.32 12.03
CA ILE A 82 5.32 -2.20 10.98
C ILE A 82 6.46 -3.00 10.34
N ALA A 83 7.56 -2.33 10.01
CA ALA A 83 8.70 -3.01 9.40
C ALA A 83 9.26 -4.10 10.31
N ARG A 84 9.32 -3.83 11.60
CA ARG A 84 9.77 -4.81 12.58
C ARG A 84 8.83 -6.01 12.63
N ASP A 85 7.53 -5.76 12.61
CA ASP A 85 6.53 -6.83 12.62
C ASP A 85 6.62 -7.68 11.36
N LEU A 86 6.76 -7.04 10.20
CA LEU A 86 6.90 -7.76 8.93
C LEU A 86 8.12 -8.68 8.97
N LYS A 87 9.23 -8.16 9.47
CA LYS A 87 10.45 -8.96 9.54
C LYS A 87 10.30 -10.10 10.52
N ALA A 88 9.82 -9.83 11.73
CA ALA A 88 9.70 -10.85 12.76
C ALA A 88 8.79 -11.99 12.30
N CYS A 89 7.67 -11.65 11.68
CA CYS A 89 6.73 -12.67 11.23
C CYS A 89 7.25 -13.43 10.01
N ASN A 90 7.99 -12.75 9.14
CA ASN A 90 8.59 -13.44 8.01
C ASN A 90 9.69 -14.39 8.48
N ASP A 91 10.48 -13.99 9.48
CA ASP A 91 11.55 -14.83 10.01
C ASP A 91 11.00 -16.12 10.62
N GLU A 92 9.79 -16.08 11.17
CA GLU A 92 9.16 -17.25 11.73
C GLU A 92 8.47 -18.13 10.70
N SER A 93 8.32 -17.65 9.48
CA SER A 93 7.48 -18.32 8.49
C SER A 93 8.32 -19.19 7.58
N GLY A 94 7.80 -20.36 7.29
CA GLY A 94 8.43 -21.26 6.33
C GLY A 94 8.01 -20.93 4.91
N MET A 95 8.24 -21.87 4.04
CA MET A 95 7.97 -21.72 2.62
C MET A 95 6.59 -22.23 2.24
N GLY A 96 6.13 -21.82 1.10
CA GLY A 96 4.89 -22.30 0.52
C GLY A 96 3.64 -21.83 1.24
N TYR A 97 2.55 -22.50 0.95
CA TYR A 97 1.25 -22.14 1.51
C TYR A 97 1.26 -22.16 3.04
N ALA A 98 1.89 -23.18 3.62
CA ALA A 98 1.99 -23.29 5.08
C ALA A 98 2.74 -22.09 5.66
N GLY A 99 3.78 -21.63 4.95
CA GLY A 99 4.53 -20.45 5.40
C GLY A 99 3.68 -19.18 5.36
N ARG A 100 2.85 -19.04 4.32
CA ARG A 100 1.96 -17.89 4.25
C ARG A 100 0.94 -17.91 5.38
N LEU A 101 0.43 -19.07 5.73
CA LEU A 101 -0.48 -19.18 6.88
C LEU A 101 0.23 -18.85 8.19
N GLN A 102 1.47 -19.27 8.35
CA GLN A 102 2.25 -18.94 9.55
C GLN A 102 2.46 -17.43 9.66
N PHE A 103 2.77 -16.80 8.55
CA PHE A 103 2.95 -15.34 8.50
C PHE A 103 1.65 -14.66 8.91
N ARG A 104 0.52 -15.08 8.35
CA ARG A 104 -0.77 -14.51 8.68
C ARG A 104 -1.09 -14.67 10.16
N LYS A 105 -0.87 -15.85 10.71
CA LYS A 105 -1.14 -16.10 12.14
C LYS A 105 -0.26 -15.26 13.05
N CYS A 106 0.94 -14.94 12.60
CA CYS A 106 1.84 -14.09 13.37
C CYS A 106 1.39 -12.62 13.31
N MET A 107 0.96 -12.17 12.13
CA MET A 107 0.59 -10.76 11.93
C MET A 107 -0.79 -10.42 12.49
N ASP A 108 -1.73 -11.36 12.45
CA ASP A 108 -3.11 -11.09 12.82
C ASP A 108 -3.25 -10.54 14.25
N PRO A 109 -2.66 -11.16 15.28
CA PRO A 109 -2.78 -10.60 16.63
C PRO A 109 -2.03 -9.29 16.83
N ARG A 110 -1.17 -8.93 15.91
CA ARG A 110 -0.44 -7.66 15.97
C ARG A 110 -1.21 -6.52 15.32
N GLY A 111 -2.40 -6.80 14.80
CA GLY A 111 -3.28 -5.75 14.28
C GLY A 111 -3.28 -5.60 12.77
N TYR A 112 -2.89 -6.62 12.03
CA TYR A 112 -2.87 -6.55 10.58
C TYR A 112 -3.84 -7.55 9.96
N ALA A 113 -4.35 -7.20 8.80
CA ALA A 113 -5.13 -8.11 7.98
C ALA A 113 -4.22 -8.62 6.88
N VAL A 114 -4.08 -9.93 6.78
CA VAL A 114 -3.22 -10.55 5.79
C VAL A 114 -4.05 -11.53 4.99
N SER A 115 -3.95 -11.47 3.66
CA SER A 115 -4.60 -12.42 2.79
C SER A 115 -3.59 -12.99 1.81
N SER A 116 -3.75 -14.29 1.51
CA SER A 116 -2.89 -14.92 0.53
C SER A 116 -3.38 -14.59 -0.84
N ARG A 117 -2.43 -14.42 -1.73
CA ARG A 117 -2.78 -14.25 -3.10
C ARG A 117 -2.62 -15.58 -3.76
N ASP A 118 -3.63 -16.18 -4.14
CA ASP A 118 -3.56 -17.48 -4.82
C ASP A 118 -3.93 -17.41 -6.27
#